data_a183c8b914f8eddadcb537af267e7ee4
#
_entry.id   a183c8b914f8eddadcb537af267e7ee4
#
_cell.length_a   1.000
_cell.length_b   1.000
_cell.length_c   1.000
_cell.angle_alpha   90.00
_cell.angle_beta   90.00
_cell.angle_gamma   90.00
#
_symmetry.space_group_name_H-M   'P 1'
#
loop_
_entity.id
_entity.type
_entity.pdbx_description
1 polymer ?
#
loop_
_entity_poly.entity_id
_entity_poly.type
_entity_poly.pdbx_seq_one_letter_code
_entity_poly.pdbx_strand_id
1 'polypeptide(L)'
;HPFFLAVGFARPPQSFSVPKKYWDMYDPAQIPMPEVTENPKGSPPFANKRDGEIAQYRGIPGAAESDPFPDSITRKLIHGYYAGVSYVDVQIGKILQKLEETGLDKNTIVVLWGDHGYLLGEMGMWTKHVNHELANRIPLIMHVPGSHRPLRSKELIETVDIFPTLVDLCGFTLRPLQQPLDGMSFSSYIKGARKAPRKFVYHCYPRDGRLGLAIRDDRYRLVAWQTLSGKGPVKYELYDYQNDNVARQNIWSSDHPAFLTLKRMLNEQPPAAPIRPESKTRQLK
;
A
#
# COMPACT_ATOMS: atom_id res chain seq x y z
N HIS A 1 20.66 4.87 -27.17
CA HIS A 1 19.33 4.34 -27.44
C HIS A 1 18.44 4.55 -26.20
N PRO A 2 17.15 4.80 -26.39
CA PRO A 2 16.19 4.78 -25.28
C PRO A 2 16.25 3.45 -24.54
N PHE A 3 16.02 3.46 -23.24
CA PHE A 3 15.98 2.26 -22.41
C PHE A 3 14.81 2.29 -21.44
N PHE A 4 14.41 1.14 -20.97
CA PHE A 4 13.54 0.94 -19.82
C PHE A 4 14.25 0.03 -18.82
N LEU A 5 14.36 0.48 -17.57
CA LEU A 5 15.01 -0.26 -16.50
C LEU A 5 14.05 -0.35 -15.31
N ALA A 6 13.71 -1.56 -14.90
CA ALA A 6 12.97 -1.82 -13.68
C ALA A 6 13.89 -2.49 -12.66
N VAL A 7 13.97 -1.93 -11.46
CA VAL A 7 14.78 -2.45 -10.35
C VAL A 7 13.89 -2.69 -9.15
N GLY A 8 13.90 -3.90 -8.63
CA GLY A 8 13.14 -4.29 -7.46
C GLY A 8 14.06 -4.49 -6.25
N PHE A 9 13.58 -4.07 -5.07
CA PHE A 9 14.22 -4.28 -3.78
C PHE A 9 13.31 -5.11 -2.89
N ALA A 10 13.81 -6.26 -2.40
CA ALA A 10 13.06 -7.15 -1.51
C ALA A 10 13.12 -6.70 -0.03
N ARG A 11 13.34 -5.41 0.23
CA ARG A 11 13.38 -4.78 1.57
C ARG A 11 12.52 -3.50 1.54
N PRO A 12 11.99 -3.02 2.65
CA PRO A 12 12.18 -3.39 4.06
C PRO A 12 11.40 -4.60 4.57
N PRO A 13 10.50 -5.28 3.77
CA PRO A 13 9.75 -6.39 4.35
C PRO A 13 10.67 -7.50 4.89
N GLN A 14 10.07 -8.39 5.62
CA GLN A 14 10.67 -9.51 6.37
C GLN A 14 11.80 -10.22 5.59
N SER A 15 12.85 -10.57 6.20
CA SER A 15 13.16 -10.71 7.64
C SER A 15 13.88 -9.50 8.25
N PHE A 16 13.52 -8.30 8.19
CA PHE A 16 14.14 -7.08 8.77
C PHE A 16 15.67 -7.16 9.04
N SER A 17 16.38 -8.01 8.30
CA SER A 17 17.82 -8.26 8.44
C SER A 17 18.58 -7.37 7.47
N VAL A 18 19.48 -6.58 7.99
CA VAL A 18 20.30 -5.62 7.25
C VAL A 18 21.73 -5.63 7.75
N PRO A 19 22.70 -5.15 6.98
CA PRO A 19 24.06 -4.94 7.49
C PRO A 19 24.07 -4.06 8.73
N LYS A 20 24.88 -4.43 9.71
CA LYS A 20 24.97 -3.78 11.03
C LYS A 20 25.06 -2.25 10.98
N LYS A 21 25.79 -1.70 10.02
CA LYS A 21 25.94 -0.25 9.88
C LYS A 21 24.62 0.52 9.71
N TYR A 22 23.57 -0.08 9.12
CA TYR A 22 22.25 0.56 8.99
C TYR A 22 21.42 0.39 10.25
N TRP A 23 21.60 -0.73 10.95
CA TRP A 23 21.02 -0.95 12.27
C TRP A 23 21.54 0.09 13.27
N ASP A 24 22.84 0.31 13.30
CA ASP A 24 23.49 1.24 14.21
C ASP A 24 23.18 2.72 13.95
N MET A 25 22.49 3.05 12.87
CA MET A 25 22.02 4.42 12.57
C MET A 25 20.93 4.90 13.53
N TYR A 26 20.25 3.98 14.21
CA TYR A 26 19.09 4.28 15.05
C TYR A 26 19.36 3.91 16.50
N ASP A 27 19.05 4.84 17.41
CA ASP A 27 19.01 4.54 18.84
C ASP A 27 17.69 3.81 19.17
N PRO A 28 17.74 2.57 19.68
CA PRO A 28 16.54 1.83 20.04
C PRO A 28 15.61 2.59 21.02
N ALA A 29 16.18 3.43 21.90
CA ALA A 29 15.41 4.22 22.85
C ALA A 29 14.54 5.30 22.18
N GLN A 30 14.93 5.74 20.98
CA GLN A 30 14.23 6.78 20.21
C GLN A 30 13.24 6.20 19.19
N ILE A 31 13.15 4.88 19.08
CA ILE A 31 12.19 4.26 18.14
C ILE A 31 10.76 4.52 18.64
N PRO A 32 9.91 5.20 17.85
CA PRO A 32 8.54 5.46 18.24
C PRO A 32 7.74 4.14 18.31
N MET A 33 6.88 4.05 19.32
CA MET A 33 5.98 2.92 19.50
C MET A 33 4.61 3.26 18.91
N PRO A 34 3.83 2.27 18.46
CA PRO A 34 2.48 2.51 17.96
C PRO A 34 1.59 3.02 19.10
N GLU A 35 0.89 4.14 18.87
CA GLU A 35 -0.02 4.72 19.85
C GLU A 35 -1.32 3.92 20.02
N VAL A 36 -1.77 3.26 18.93
CA VAL A 36 -3.01 2.48 18.89
C VAL A 36 -2.65 1.03 18.63
N THR A 37 -2.76 0.21 19.64
CA THR A 37 -2.40 -1.21 19.60
C THR A 37 -3.61 -2.14 19.60
N GLU A 38 -4.81 -1.58 19.72
CA GLU A 38 -6.07 -2.34 19.72
C GLU A 38 -6.73 -2.30 18.35
N ASN A 39 -7.40 -3.39 17.99
CA ASN A 39 -8.22 -3.43 16.77
C ASN A 39 -9.27 -2.32 16.78
N PRO A 40 -9.65 -1.77 15.61
CA PRO A 40 -10.65 -0.72 15.54
C PRO A 40 -11.96 -1.15 16.22
N LYS A 41 -12.47 -0.33 17.12
CA LYS A 41 -13.72 -0.61 17.82
C LYS A 41 -14.86 -0.82 16.82
N GLY A 42 -15.61 -1.91 16.96
CA GLY A 42 -16.74 -2.24 16.08
C GLY A 42 -16.36 -2.79 14.70
N SER A 43 -15.08 -3.05 14.43
CA SER A 43 -14.69 -3.77 13.23
C SER A 43 -15.07 -5.26 13.32
N PRO A 44 -15.42 -5.91 12.22
CA PRO A 44 -15.64 -7.35 12.23
C PRO A 44 -14.34 -8.09 12.61
N PRO A 45 -14.37 -9.07 13.53
CA PRO A 45 -13.15 -9.77 13.97
C PRO A 45 -12.32 -10.37 12.83
N PHE A 46 -12.97 -10.85 11.79
CA PHE A 46 -12.29 -11.42 10.62
C PHE A 46 -11.58 -10.37 9.75
N ALA A 47 -11.93 -9.07 9.84
CA ALA A 47 -11.33 -8.02 9.03
C ALA A 47 -9.88 -7.72 9.44
N ASN A 48 -9.54 -8.02 10.68
CA ASN A 48 -8.24 -7.73 11.26
C ASN A 48 -7.38 -8.99 11.30
N LYS A 49 -6.13 -8.85 10.89
CA LYS A 49 -5.15 -9.93 10.96
C LYS A 49 -3.97 -9.45 11.79
N ARG A 50 -3.85 -10.00 12.98
CA ARG A 50 -2.80 -9.63 13.91
C ARG A 50 -1.40 -9.81 13.33
N ASP A 51 -1.13 -10.99 12.83
CA ASP A 51 0.15 -11.38 12.27
C ASP A 51 -0.03 -12.17 10.97
N GLY A 52 1.05 -12.48 10.35
CA GLY A 52 1.05 -13.27 9.12
C GLY A 52 2.40 -13.95 8.99
N GLU A 53 3.20 -13.45 8.07
CA GLU A 53 4.56 -13.93 7.84
C GLU A 53 5.45 -13.75 9.07
N ILE A 54 5.25 -12.69 9.86
CA ILE A 54 6.12 -12.37 11.00
C ILE A 54 6.08 -13.45 12.10
N ALA A 55 4.94 -14.10 12.32
CA ALA A 55 4.78 -15.16 13.29
C ALA A 55 5.59 -16.43 12.94
N GLN A 56 6.09 -16.54 11.70
CA GLN A 56 6.91 -17.64 11.24
C GLN A 56 8.40 -17.46 11.57
N TYR A 57 8.79 -16.27 12.03
CA TYR A 57 10.18 -15.98 12.31
C TYR A 57 10.59 -16.45 13.72
N ARG A 58 11.80 -17.03 13.79
CA ARG A 58 12.36 -17.49 15.05
C ARG A 58 12.48 -16.36 16.07
N GLY A 59 11.99 -16.61 17.28
CA GLY A 59 12.02 -15.65 18.39
C GLY A 59 10.89 -14.62 18.38
N ILE A 60 9.92 -14.77 17.50
CA ILE A 60 8.67 -14.02 17.55
C ILE A 60 7.62 -14.87 18.25
N PRO A 61 6.94 -14.37 19.29
CA PRO A 61 5.85 -15.10 19.93
C PRO A 61 4.74 -15.42 18.94
N GLY A 62 4.23 -16.64 18.97
CA GLY A 62 3.05 -17.00 18.18
C GLY A 62 1.83 -16.19 18.61
N ALA A 63 0.82 -16.15 17.72
CA ALA A 63 -0.42 -15.41 17.98
C ALA A 63 -1.13 -15.82 19.28
N ALA A 64 -0.98 -17.05 19.71
CA ALA A 64 -1.54 -17.56 20.95
C ALA A 64 -0.72 -17.20 22.21
N GLU A 65 0.54 -16.80 22.07
CA GLU A 65 1.48 -16.64 23.15
C GLU A 65 1.55 -15.22 23.70
N SER A 66 1.30 -14.23 22.86
CA SER A 66 1.40 -12.82 23.23
C SER A 66 0.52 -11.93 22.36
N ASP A 67 -0.34 -11.17 23.01
CA ASP A 67 -1.21 -10.18 22.35
C ASP A 67 -1.38 -8.94 23.23
N PRO A 68 -0.88 -7.79 22.87
CA PRO A 68 0.08 -7.50 21.77
C PRO A 68 1.48 -8.07 22.01
N PHE A 69 2.38 -7.94 21.04
CA PHE A 69 3.79 -8.28 21.27
C PHE A 69 4.40 -7.42 22.39
N PRO A 70 5.30 -7.98 23.21
CA PRO A 70 6.02 -7.19 24.21
C PRO A 70 6.74 -5.99 23.58
N ASP A 71 6.83 -4.89 24.31
CA ASP A 71 7.47 -3.65 23.84
C ASP A 71 8.89 -3.87 23.32
N SER A 72 9.64 -4.75 23.95
CA SER A 72 11.01 -5.08 23.53
C SER A 72 11.06 -5.70 22.13
N ILE A 73 10.11 -6.56 21.81
CA ILE A 73 9.98 -7.18 20.48
C ILE A 73 9.44 -6.17 19.49
N THR A 74 8.39 -5.46 19.83
CA THR A 74 7.79 -4.38 19.01
C THR A 74 8.86 -3.38 18.60
N ARG A 75 9.62 -2.85 19.55
CA ARG A 75 10.70 -1.88 19.31
C ARG A 75 11.78 -2.44 18.39
N LYS A 76 12.19 -3.67 18.62
CA LYS A 76 13.20 -4.34 17.79
C LYS A 76 12.74 -4.54 16.35
N LEU A 77 11.47 -4.86 16.14
CA LEU A 77 10.91 -5.05 14.81
C LEU A 77 10.80 -3.73 14.06
N ILE A 78 10.33 -2.65 14.72
CA ILE A 78 10.28 -1.32 14.13
C ILE A 78 11.69 -0.82 13.80
N HIS A 79 12.66 -1.03 14.69
CA HIS A 79 14.06 -0.71 14.46
C HIS A 79 14.59 -1.39 13.20
N GLY A 80 14.35 -2.71 13.06
CA GLY A 80 14.75 -3.46 11.87
C GLY A 80 14.09 -2.95 10.59
N TYR A 81 12.83 -2.53 10.65
CA TYR A 81 12.14 -1.92 9.52
C TYR A 81 12.80 -0.59 9.11
N TYR A 82 13.09 0.31 10.06
CA TYR A 82 13.76 1.59 9.79
C TYR A 82 15.15 1.39 9.18
N ALA A 83 15.93 0.48 9.74
CA ALA A 83 17.22 0.09 9.21
C ALA A 83 17.11 -0.48 7.78
N GLY A 84 16.05 -1.23 7.50
CA GLY A 84 15.70 -1.73 6.18
C GLY A 84 15.42 -0.63 5.16
N VAL A 85 14.69 0.40 5.57
CA VAL A 85 14.42 1.59 4.73
C VAL A 85 15.73 2.30 4.39
N SER A 86 16.60 2.58 5.39
CA SER A 86 17.90 3.22 5.16
C SER A 86 18.82 2.39 4.27
N TYR A 87 18.77 1.06 4.39
CA TYR A 87 19.53 0.18 3.50
C TYR A 87 19.08 0.32 2.05
N VAL A 88 17.78 0.30 1.79
CA VAL A 88 17.21 0.43 0.44
C VAL A 88 17.50 1.81 -0.12
N ASP A 89 17.35 2.87 0.68
CA ASP A 89 17.64 4.24 0.27
C ASP A 89 19.06 4.39 -0.29
N VAL A 90 20.05 3.81 0.40
CA VAL A 90 21.46 3.81 -0.09
C VAL A 90 21.60 3.02 -1.39
N GLN A 91 20.87 1.92 -1.60
CA GLN A 91 20.94 1.18 -2.87
C GLN A 91 20.30 1.99 -4.01
N ILE A 92 19.18 2.66 -3.76
CA ILE A 92 18.56 3.60 -4.72
C ILE A 92 19.53 4.72 -5.04
N GLY A 93 20.18 5.31 -4.02
CA GLY A 93 21.19 6.36 -4.20
C GLY A 93 22.31 5.99 -5.16
N LYS A 94 22.80 4.73 -5.14
CA LYS A 94 23.82 4.26 -6.08
C LYS A 94 23.33 4.24 -7.53
N ILE A 95 22.06 3.88 -7.74
CA ILE A 95 21.47 3.86 -9.09
C ILE A 95 21.31 5.28 -9.59
N LEU A 96 20.81 6.20 -8.76
CA LEU A 96 20.66 7.60 -9.12
C LEU A 96 21.99 8.27 -9.38
N GLN A 97 23.01 8.00 -8.56
CA GLN A 97 24.37 8.48 -8.78
C GLN A 97 24.91 7.99 -10.13
N LYS A 98 24.70 6.70 -10.48
CA LYS A 98 25.16 6.17 -11.75
C LYS A 98 24.43 6.81 -12.93
N LEU A 99 23.16 7.09 -12.80
CA LEU A 99 22.36 7.78 -13.80
C LEU A 99 22.94 9.20 -14.05
N GLU A 100 23.28 9.91 -12.99
CA GLU A 100 23.90 11.25 -13.05
C GLU A 100 25.31 11.20 -13.66
N GLU A 101 26.18 10.30 -13.21
CA GLU A 101 27.54 10.12 -13.75
C GLU A 101 27.57 9.85 -15.25
N THR A 102 26.53 9.21 -15.77
CA THR A 102 26.42 8.94 -17.21
C THR A 102 25.72 10.05 -17.98
N GLY A 103 25.22 11.09 -17.30
CA GLY A 103 24.49 12.22 -17.89
C GLY A 103 23.09 11.84 -18.41
N LEU A 104 22.61 10.64 -18.10
CA LEU A 104 21.30 10.16 -18.54
C LEU A 104 20.15 10.72 -17.68
N ASP A 105 20.44 11.24 -16.50
CA ASP A 105 19.47 11.89 -15.60
C ASP A 105 18.70 13.02 -16.29
N LYS A 106 19.34 13.72 -17.22
CA LYS A 106 18.76 14.85 -17.96
C LYS A 106 17.62 14.46 -18.89
N ASN A 107 17.50 13.19 -19.25
CA ASN A 107 16.49 12.68 -20.19
C ASN A 107 15.87 11.35 -19.74
N THR A 108 15.86 11.08 -18.45
CA THR A 108 15.27 9.85 -17.90
C THR A 108 14.21 10.21 -16.88
N ILE A 109 13.00 9.69 -17.07
CA ILE A 109 11.95 9.73 -16.06
C ILE A 109 12.28 8.69 -15.00
N VAL A 110 12.33 9.09 -13.74
CA VAL A 110 12.55 8.17 -12.61
C VAL A 110 11.26 8.05 -11.81
N VAL A 111 10.83 6.82 -11.55
CA VAL A 111 9.67 6.53 -10.72
C VAL A 111 10.06 5.61 -9.60
N LEU A 112 9.79 6.02 -8.38
CA LEU A 112 9.94 5.21 -7.18
C LEU A 112 8.57 5.05 -6.53
N TRP A 113 8.14 3.81 -6.32
CA TRP A 113 6.91 3.52 -5.57
C TRP A 113 7.07 2.27 -4.72
N GLY A 114 6.26 2.16 -3.66
CA GLY A 114 6.09 0.92 -2.90
C GLY A 114 5.03 0.03 -3.54
N ASP A 115 5.16 -1.29 -3.42
CA ASP A 115 4.15 -2.26 -3.82
C ASP A 115 2.99 -2.32 -2.83
N HIS A 116 3.27 -2.16 -1.54
CA HIS A 116 2.32 -2.04 -0.44
C HIS A 116 2.95 -1.28 0.74
N GLY A 117 2.13 -0.86 1.69
CA GLY A 117 2.57 -0.41 3.00
C GLY A 117 2.74 -1.57 3.98
N TYR A 118 2.84 -1.27 5.28
CA TYR A 118 2.96 -2.27 6.34
C TYR A 118 2.51 -1.70 7.68
N LEU A 119 1.85 -2.50 8.50
CA LEU A 119 1.53 -2.17 9.88
C LEU A 119 2.64 -2.69 10.79
N LEU A 120 3.16 -1.82 11.65
CA LEU A 120 4.26 -2.09 12.57
C LEU A 120 3.77 -2.12 14.03
N GLY A 121 2.65 -2.78 14.25
CA GLY A 121 1.98 -2.89 15.55
C GLY A 121 0.78 -1.97 15.69
N GLU A 122 0.55 -1.04 14.76
CA GLU A 122 -0.66 -0.23 14.77
C GLU A 122 -1.90 -1.14 14.69
N MET A 123 -2.90 -0.81 15.48
CA MET A 123 -4.14 -1.59 15.63
C MET A 123 -3.88 -3.06 16.04
N GLY A 124 -2.76 -3.34 16.70
CA GLY A 124 -2.35 -4.70 17.08
C GLY A 124 -1.94 -5.60 15.92
N MET A 125 -1.66 -5.03 14.75
CA MET A 125 -1.40 -5.80 13.53
C MET A 125 0.05 -5.67 13.05
N TRP A 126 0.60 -6.79 12.57
CA TRP A 126 1.93 -6.89 11.97
C TRP A 126 1.82 -7.51 10.58
N THR A 127 1.28 -6.76 9.65
CA THR A 127 0.90 -7.29 8.34
C THR A 127 0.72 -6.19 7.30
N LYS A 128 0.66 -6.60 6.05
CA LYS A 128 0.24 -5.81 4.89
C LYS A 128 -1.11 -6.29 4.31
N HIS A 129 -1.55 -7.45 4.76
CA HIS A 129 -2.67 -8.20 4.18
C HIS A 129 -4.01 -7.78 4.79
N VAL A 130 -4.33 -6.50 4.71
CA VAL A 130 -5.56 -5.88 5.25
C VAL A 130 -6.02 -4.71 4.38
N ASN A 131 -7.27 -4.26 4.61
CA ASN A 131 -7.84 -3.12 3.89
C ASN A 131 -7.61 -1.77 4.60
N HIS A 132 -6.66 -1.68 5.54
CA HIS A 132 -6.38 -0.43 6.26
C HIS A 132 -5.42 0.49 5.51
N GLU A 133 -5.49 1.79 5.81
CA GLU A 133 -4.73 2.85 5.14
C GLU A 133 -3.23 2.59 5.15
N LEU A 134 -2.65 2.22 6.29
CA LEU A 134 -1.20 2.01 6.42
C LEU A 134 -0.66 0.85 5.58
N ALA A 135 -1.51 -0.12 5.22
CA ALA A 135 -1.14 -1.21 4.32
C ALA A 135 -1.28 -0.84 2.84
N ASN A 136 -2.17 0.11 2.51
CA ASN A 136 -2.54 0.42 1.13
C ASN A 136 -1.98 1.75 0.63
N ARG A 137 -1.67 2.69 1.53
CA ARG A 137 -1.02 3.94 1.18
C ARG A 137 0.48 3.72 1.01
N ILE A 138 0.95 3.90 -0.21
CA ILE A 138 2.34 3.70 -0.61
C ILE A 138 3.01 5.01 -0.99
N PRO A 139 4.34 5.14 -0.85
CA PRO A 139 5.07 6.25 -1.46
C PRO A 139 5.02 6.16 -2.98
N LEU A 140 4.85 7.29 -3.63
CA LEU A 140 5.06 7.48 -5.07
C LEU A 140 5.84 8.77 -5.27
N ILE A 141 7.04 8.65 -5.83
CA ILE A 141 7.92 9.78 -6.15
C ILE A 141 8.26 9.70 -7.63
N MET A 142 8.09 10.81 -8.34
CA MET A 142 8.44 10.89 -9.75
C MET A 142 9.36 12.08 -10.00
N HIS A 143 10.44 11.82 -10.73
CA HIS A 143 11.24 12.85 -11.35
C HIS A 143 11.00 12.84 -12.86
N VAL A 144 10.60 13.98 -13.40
CA VAL A 144 10.35 14.17 -14.83
C VAL A 144 11.30 15.26 -15.32
N PRO A 145 12.21 14.96 -16.27
CA PRO A 145 13.13 15.93 -16.83
C PRO A 145 12.39 17.18 -17.33
N GLY A 146 12.96 18.36 -17.05
CA GLY A 146 12.33 19.64 -17.41
C GLY A 146 11.21 20.10 -16.48
N SER A 147 10.81 19.31 -15.50
CA SER A 147 9.90 19.75 -14.44
C SER A 147 10.70 20.46 -13.33
N HIS A 148 10.50 21.76 -13.19
CA HIS A 148 11.28 22.59 -12.25
C HIS A 148 10.56 22.87 -10.93
N ARG A 149 9.33 22.38 -10.78
CA ARG A 149 8.51 22.65 -9.60
C ARG A 149 8.36 21.40 -8.73
N PRO A 150 8.94 21.37 -7.52
CA PRO A 150 8.66 20.31 -6.58
C PRO A 150 7.18 20.36 -6.18
N LEU A 151 6.49 19.26 -6.34
CA LEU A 151 5.07 19.10 -6.02
C LEU A 151 4.90 18.05 -4.93
N ARG A 152 4.39 18.46 -3.77
CA ARG A 152 3.84 17.52 -2.78
C ARG A 152 2.33 17.46 -2.97
N SER A 153 1.82 16.29 -3.28
CA SER A 153 0.42 16.08 -3.59
C SER A 153 -0.29 15.24 -2.53
N LYS A 154 -1.58 15.54 -2.33
CA LYS A 154 -2.53 14.69 -1.60
C LYS A 154 -3.56 14.05 -2.53
N GLU A 155 -3.42 14.27 -3.83
CA GLU A 155 -4.32 13.70 -4.83
C GLU A 155 -4.23 12.18 -4.83
N LEU A 156 -5.37 11.54 -5.07
CA LEU A 156 -5.47 10.08 -5.09
C LEU A 156 -4.95 9.52 -6.42
N ILE A 157 -4.08 8.55 -6.33
CA ILE A 157 -3.45 7.85 -7.46
C ILE A 157 -3.43 6.36 -7.13
N GLU A 158 -3.69 5.52 -8.11
CA GLU A 158 -3.49 4.07 -8.01
C GLU A 158 -2.25 3.62 -8.77
N THR A 159 -1.67 2.49 -8.42
CA THR A 159 -0.48 1.95 -9.12
C THR A 159 -0.75 1.64 -10.58
N VAL A 160 -1.97 1.29 -10.94
CA VAL A 160 -2.39 1.07 -12.34
C VAL A 160 -2.32 2.34 -13.18
N ASP A 161 -2.27 3.54 -12.56
CA ASP A 161 -2.16 4.83 -13.25
C ASP A 161 -0.74 5.15 -13.70
N ILE A 162 0.26 4.47 -13.15
CA ILE A 162 1.68 4.73 -13.45
C ILE A 162 1.97 4.43 -14.93
N PHE A 163 1.53 3.29 -15.43
CA PHE A 163 1.80 2.90 -16.82
C PHE A 163 1.23 3.89 -17.86
N PRO A 164 -0.07 4.22 -17.87
CA PRO A 164 -0.61 5.20 -18.83
C PRO A 164 0.02 6.59 -18.65
N THR A 165 0.42 6.96 -17.43
CA THR A 165 1.12 8.23 -17.19
C THR A 165 2.50 8.25 -17.84
N LEU A 166 3.26 7.17 -17.73
CA LEU A 166 4.57 7.05 -18.39
C LEU A 166 4.45 7.07 -19.90
N VAL A 167 3.44 6.39 -20.46
CA VAL A 167 3.16 6.44 -21.90
C VAL A 167 2.96 7.86 -22.39
N ASP A 168 2.12 8.63 -21.70
CA ASP A 168 1.85 10.04 -22.06
C ASP A 168 3.07 10.94 -21.86
N LEU A 169 3.83 10.74 -20.79
CA LEU A 169 5.03 11.55 -20.51
C LEU A 169 6.14 11.27 -21.54
N CYS A 170 6.25 10.04 -22.04
CA CYS A 170 7.17 9.67 -23.10
C CYS A 170 6.68 10.01 -24.52
N GLY A 171 5.45 10.49 -24.67
CA GLY A 171 4.86 10.80 -25.95
C GLY A 171 4.57 9.58 -26.83
N PHE A 172 4.36 8.41 -26.22
CA PHE A 172 4.04 7.19 -26.95
C PHE A 172 2.55 7.12 -27.28
N THR A 173 2.25 6.54 -28.43
CA THR A 173 0.89 6.14 -28.80
C THR A 173 0.74 4.66 -28.55
N LEU A 174 -0.18 4.28 -27.67
CA LEU A 174 -0.50 2.87 -27.43
C LEU A 174 -1.17 2.28 -28.69
N ARG A 175 -0.68 1.12 -29.12
CA ARG A 175 -1.41 0.30 -30.07
C ARG A 175 -2.66 -0.27 -29.40
N PRO A 176 -3.70 -0.66 -30.15
CA PRO A 176 -4.85 -1.34 -29.57
C PRO A 176 -4.39 -2.49 -28.68
N LEU A 177 -4.75 -2.43 -27.42
CA LEU A 177 -4.41 -3.47 -26.44
C LEU A 177 -5.44 -4.58 -26.51
N GLN A 178 -5.00 -5.82 -26.26
CA GLN A 178 -5.92 -6.96 -26.12
C GLN A 178 -6.82 -6.81 -24.88
N GLN A 179 -6.33 -6.06 -23.88
CA GLN A 179 -7.06 -5.79 -22.64
C GLN A 179 -7.05 -4.28 -22.40
N PRO A 180 -8.20 -3.67 -22.07
CA PRO A 180 -8.26 -2.27 -21.73
C PRO A 180 -7.45 -1.97 -20.45
N LEU A 181 -6.95 -0.74 -20.34
CA LEU A 181 -6.27 -0.29 -19.14
C LEU A 181 -7.31 0.16 -18.09
N ASP A 182 -7.13 -0.28 -16.85
CA ASP A 182 -7.92 0.22 -15.71
C ASP A 182 -7.37 1.55 -15.17
N GLY A 183 -6.12 1.87 -15.49
CA GLY A 183 -5.43 3.07 -15.05
C GLY A 183 -5.77 4.32 -15.85
N MET A 184 -5.70 5.46 -15.20
CA MET A 184 -5.87 6.79 -15.79
C MET A 184 -4.58 7.58 -15.69
N SER A 185 -4.16 8.20 -16.81
CA SER A 185 -2.96 9.04 -16.79
C SER A 185 -3.18 10.30 -15.96
N PHE A 186 -2.22 10.60 -15.10
CA PHE A 186 -2.13 11.87 -14.37
C PHE A 186 -1.02 12.79 -14.90
N SER A 187 -0.55 12.56 -16.13
CA SER A 187 0.49 13.39 -16.76
C SER A 187 0.13 14.86 -16.84
N SER A 188 -1.13 15.20 -17.08
CA SER A 188 -1.64 16.57 -17.08
C SER A 188 -1.47 17.25 -15.71
N TYR A 189 -1.66 16.50 -14.63
CA TYR A 189 -1.46 16.98 -13.26
C TYR A 189 0.02 17.28 -12.99
N ILE A 190 0.93 16.42 -13.42
CA ILE A 190 2.38 16.66 -13.35
C ILE A 190 2.76 17.91 -14.13
N LYS A 191 2.13 18.15 -15.28
CA LYS A 191 2.35 19.32 -16.15
C LYS A 191 1.64 20.59 -15.68
N GLY A 192 0.95 20.57 -14.54
CA GLY A 192 0.39 21.75 -13.91
C GLY A 192 -1.14 21.85 -13.86
N ALA A 193 -1.86 20.82 -14.25
CA ALA A 193 -3.31 20.79 -14.03
C ALA A 193 -3.63 20.84 -12.53
N ARG A 194 -4.77 21.45 -12.19
CA ARG A 194 -5.14 21.73 -10.80
C ARG A 194 -5.40 20.49 -9.97
N LYS A 195 -5.88 19.40 -10.57
CA LYS A 195 -6.24 18.15 -9.91
C LYS A 195 -5.83 16.93 -10.73
N ALA A 196 -5.53 15.85 -10.05
CA ALA A 196 -5.43 14.54 -10.66
C ALA A 196 -6.81 14.02 -11.09
N PRO A 197 -6.87 13.04 -12.01
CA PRO A 197 -8.14 12.58 -12.58
C PRO A 197 -9.02 11.78 -11.60
N ARG A 198 -8.41 11.14 -10.59
CA ARG A 198 -9.15 10.27 -9.66
C ARG A 198 -9.82 11.05 -8.53
N LYS A 199 -11.04 10.64 -8.21
CA LYS A 199 -11.79 11.13 -7.03
C LYS A 199 -11.78 10.12 -5.90
N PHE A 200 -11.43 8.89 -6.17
CA PHE A 200 -11.35 7.78 -5.22
C PHE A 200 -10.33 6.75 -5.70
N VAL A 201 -9.90 5.90 -4.80
CA VAL A 201 -9.08 4.71 -5.09
C VAL A 201 -9.85 3.46 -4.67
N TYR A 202 -9.64 2.36 -5.40
CA TYR A 202 -10.30 1.09 -5.21
C TYR A 202 -9.29 0.00 -4.91
N HIS A 203 -9.62 -0.88 -3.96
CA HIS A 203 -8.76 -1.97 -3.55
C HIS A 203 -9.61 -3.15 -3.10
N CYS A 204 -9.14 -4.36 -3.27
CA CYS A 204 -9.81 -5.54 -2.74
C CYS A 204 -8.82 -6.50 -2.09
N TYR A 205 -9.24 -7.13 -0.99
CA TYR A 205 -8.45 -8.14 -0.31
C TYR A 205 -9.32 -9.27 0.25
N PRO A 206 -8.95 -10.53 0.00
CA PRO A 206 -9.71 -11.68 0.51
C PRO A 206 -9.38 -11.97 1.98
N ARG A 207 -10.38 -12.40 2.74
CA ARG A 207 -10.24 -12.82 4.13
C ARG A 207 -11.34 -13.82 4.53
N ASP A 208 -10.95 -14.97 5.09
CA ASP A 208 -11.87 -15.95 5.70
C ASP A 208 -13.11 -16.25 4.84
N GLY A 209 -12.87 -16.63 3.57
CA GLY A 209 -13.96 -16.94 2.64
C GLY A 209 -14.78 -15.73 2.20
N ARG A 210 -14.29 -14.51 2.44
CA ARG A 210 -14.89 -13.24 2.03
C ARG A 210 -13.93 -12.45 1.16
N LEU A 211 -14.47 -11.52 0.40
CA LEU A 211 -13.74 -10.50 -0.31
C LEU A 211 -14.11 -9.14 0.27
N GLY A 212 -13.12 -8.41 0.77
CA GLY A 212 -13.26 -7.03 1.22
C GLY A 212 -13.03 -6.09 0.06
N LEU A 213 -14.09 -5.48 -0.45
CA LEU A 213 -14.06 -4.46 -1.48
C LEU A 213 -13.95 -3.10 -0.82
N ALA A 214 -12.83 -2.43 -0.99
CA ALA A 214 -12.55 -1.17 -0.33
C ALA A 214 -12.53 -0.02 -1.34
N ILE A 215 -13.23 1.06 -1.03
CA ILE A 215 -13.17 2.33 -1.76
C ILE A 215 -12.82 3.46 -0.80
N ARG A 216 -11.94 4.36 -1.24
CA ARG A 216 -11.46 5.47 -0.44
C ARG A 216 -11.50 6.77 -1.26
N ASP A 217 -12.15 7.79 -0.72
CA ASP A 217 -12.03 9.16 -1.19
C ASP A 217 -10.92 9.92 -0.42
N ASP A 218 -10.91 11.22 -0.44
CA ASP A 218 -9.92 12.05 0.25
C ASP A 218 -10.00 11.96 1.79
N ARG A 219 -11.11 11.48 2.36
CA ARG A 219 -11.36 11.42 3.79
C ARG A 219 -11.75 10.04 4.29
N TYR A 220 -12.72 9.39 3.66
CA TYR A 220 -13.34 8.17 4.16
C TYR A 220 -12.89 6.93 3.38
N ARG A 221 -12.83 5.79 4.08
CA ARG A 221 -12.70 4.46 3.50
C ARG A 221 -13.91 3.62 3.89
N LEU A 222 -14.60 3.11 2.89
CA LEU A 222 -15.63 2.07 3.03
C LEU A 222 -15.03 0.73 2.64
N VAL A 223 -15.27 -0.30 3.44
CA VAL A 223 -15.01 -1.70 3.09
C VAL A 223 -16.32 -2.48 3.13
N ALA A 224 -16.64 -3.14 2.03
CA ALA A 224 -17.79 -4.04 1.92
C ALA A 224 -17.29 -5.49 1.87
N TRP A 225 -17.58 -6.26 2.90
CA TRP A 225 -17.18 -7.66 3.01
C TRP A 225 -18.28 -8.57 2.46
N GLN A 226 -18.04 -9.12 1.30
CA GLN A 226 -18.92 -10.08 0.62
C GLN A 226 -18.37 -11.49 0.79
N THR A 227 -19.25 -12.49 0.94
CA THR A 227 -18.80 -13.89 0.84
C THR A 227 -18.36 -14.20 -0.58
N LEU A 228 -17.35 -15.07 -0.74
CA LEU A 228 -16.89 -15.49 -2.08
C LEU A 228 -17.99 -16.22 -2.88
N SER A 229 -18.98 -16.82 -2.20
CA SER A 229 -20.15 -17.43 -2.84
C SER A 229 -21.18 -16.41 -3.32
N GLY A 230 -21.03 -15.13 -2.96
CA GLY A 230 -22.03 -14.09 -3.23
C GLY A 230 -23.32 -14.23 -2.40
N LYS A 231 -23.39 -15.21 -1.49
CA LYS A 231 -24.58 -15.49 -0.66
C LYS A 231 -24.36 -14.96 0.76
N GLY A 232 -25.41 -14.43 1.36
CA GLY A 232 -25.40 -13.94 2.74
C GLY A 232 -25.23 -12.42 2.87
N PRO A 233 -25.31 -11.89 4.10
CA PRO A 233 -25.28 -10.46 4.34
C PRO A 233 -23.88 -9.88 4.12
N VAL A 234 -23.83 -8.71 3.52
CA VAL A 234 -22.62 -7.90 3.43
C VAL A 234 -22.37 -7.24 4.79
N LYS A 235 -21.12 -7.29 5.28
CA LYS A 235 -20.68 -6.54 6.45
C LYS A 235 -19.90 -5.32 5.98
N TYR A 236 -20.08 -4.21 6.69
CA TYR A 236 -19.46 -2.95 6.31
C TYR A 236 -18.56 -2.40 7.40
N GLU A 237 -17.50 -1.75 6.97
CA GLU A 237 -16.66 -0.90 7.80
C GLU A 237 -16.56 0.48 7.13
N LEU A 238 -16.68 1.55 7.93
CA LEU A 238 -16.45 2.91 7.49
C LEU A 238 -15.47 3.59 8.44
N TYR A 239 -14.38 4.11 7.89
CA TYR A 239 -13.33 4.78 8.65
C TYR A 239 -13.15 6.21 8.16
N ASP A 240 -12.96 7.14 9.12
CA ASP A 240 -12.67 8.55 8.87
C ASP A 240 -11.17 8.80 9.11
N TYR A 241 -10.47 9.21 8.07
CA TYR A 241 -9.04 9.52 8.11
C TYR A 241 -8.75 11.02 8.09
N GLN A 242 -9.69 11.86 8.51
CA GLN A 242 -9.50 13.32 8.51
C GLN A 242 -8.31 13.76 9.36
N ASN A 243 -8.15 13.17 10.53
CA ASN A 243 -7.15 13.58 11.52
C ASN A 243 -6.02 12.56 11.72
N ASP A 244 -6.20 11.33 11.25
CA ASP A 244 -5.29 10.22 11.52
C ASP A 244 -5.34 9.20 10.39
N ASN A 245 -4.23 8.52 10.14
CA ASN A 245 -4.14 7.40 9.19
C ASN A 245 -4.42 6.04 9.86
N VAL A 246 -4.68 6.03 11.16
CA VAL A 246 -4.97 4.82 11.93
C VAL A 246 -6.47 4.71 12.18
N ALA A 247 -7.06 3.61 11.75
CA ALA A 247 -8.47 3.35 12.01
C ALA A 247 -8.70 3.04 13.49
N ARG A 248 -9.45 3.89 14.21
CA ARG A 248 -9.73 3.72 15.65
C ARG A 248 -11.11 3.13 15.90
N GLN A 249 -12.07 3.46 15.06
CA GLN A 249 -13.46 3.06 15.21
C GLN A 249 -14.13 2.87 13.87
N ASN A 250 -14.86 1.78 13.71
CA ASN A 250 -15.82 1.61 12.64
C ASN A 250 -17.05 2.48 12.93
N ILE A 251 -17.22 3.54 12.12
CA ILE A 251 -18.32 4.50 12.26
C ILE A 251 -19.49 4.18 11.30
N TRP A 252 -19.50 2.99 10.73
CA TRP A 252 -20.55 2.60 9.81
C TRP A 252 -21.95 2.65 10.44
N SER A 253 -22.86 3.31 9.75
CA SER A 253 -24.30 3.16 9.92
C SER A 253 -24.96 3.24 8.54
N SER A 254 -26.16 2.67 8.43
CA SER A 254 -26.88 2.58 7.14
C SER A 254 -27.30 3.93 6.56
N ASP A 255 -27.38 4.95 7.39
CA ASP A 255 -27.77 6.33 7.08
C ASP A 255 -26.60 7.32 7.03
N HIS A 256 -25.37 6.85 7.31
CA HIS A 256 -24.20 7.75 7.29
C HIS A 256 -23.95 8.30 5.87
N PRO A 257 -23.88 9.62 5.66
CA PRO A 257 -23.78 10.22 4.32
C PRO A 257 -22.59 9.71 3.50
N ALA A 258 -21.42 9.55 4.14
CA ALA A 258 -20.23 9.02 3.46
C ALA A 258 -20.44 7.55 3.04
N PHE A 259 -21.12 6.73 3.86
CA PHE A 259 -21.48 5.37 3.49
C PHE A 259 -22.34 5.33 2.22
N LEU A 260 -23.40 6.13 2.19
CA LEU A 260 -24.30 6.17 1.03
C LEU A 260 -23.58 6.58 -0.24
N THR A 261 -22.72 7.59 -0.14
CA THR A 261 -21.91 8.07 -1.27
C THR A 261 -20.93 7.03 -1.76
N LEU A 262 -20.09 6.50 -0.86
CA LEU A 262 -19.04 5.55 -1.22
C LEU A 262 -19.63 4.20 -1.66
N LYS A 263 -20.73 3.76 -1.08
CA LYS A 263 -21.43 2.54 -1.52
C LYS A 263 -21.92 2.65 -2.96
N ARG A 264 -22.49 3.79 -3.35
CA ARG A 264 -22.89 4.03 -4.74
C ARG A 264 -21.68 3.94 -5.66
N MET A 265 -20.59 4.65 -5.33
CA MET A 265 -19.36 4.63 -6.12
C MET A 265 -18.75 3.21 -6.20
N LEU A 266 -18.80 2.45 -5.11
CA LEU A 266 -18.32 1.07 -5.07
C LEU A 266 -19.12 0.15 -5.99
N ASN A 267 -20.44 0.32 -6.05
CA ASN A 267 -21.32 -0.48 -6.91
C ASN A 267 -21.12 -0.21 -8.41
N GLU A 268 -20.53 0.94 -8.75
CA GLU A 268 -20.18 1.31 -10.12
C GLU A 268 -18.85 0.69 -10.57
N GLN A 269 -18.08 0.12 -9.64
CA GLN A 269 -16.81 -0.52 -9.97
C GLN A 269 -17.01 -1.88 -10.63
N PRO A 270 -16.08 -2.31 -11.49
CA PRO A 270 -16.11 -3.67 -12.03
C PRO A 270 -16.20 -4.70 -10.92
N PRO A 271 -16.98 -5.77 -11.08
CA PRO A 271 -17.01 -6.84 -10.10
C PRO A 271 -15.62 -7.45 -9.98
N ALA A 272 -15.16 -7.64 -8.74
CA ALA A 272 -13.91 -8.35 -8.52
C ALA A 272 -14.03 -9.76 -9.10
N ALA A 273 -13.06 -10.16 -9.89
CA ALA A 273 -13.03 -11.52 -10.42
C ALA A 273 -12.99 -12.52 -9.27
N PRO A 274 -13.77 -13.60 -9.32
CA PRO A 274 -13.69 -14.63 -8.29
C PRO A 274 -12.26 -15.16 -8.24
N ILE A 275 -11.71 -15.23 -7.03
CA ILE A 275 -10.41 -15.87 -6.83
C ILE A 275 -10.58 -17.32 -7.28
N ARG A 276 -9.91 -17.69 -8.35
CA ARG A 276 -9.87 -19.11 -8.75
C ARG A 276 -9.26 -19.87 -7.57
N PRO A 277 -9.88 -20.96 -7.10
CA PRO A 277 -9.22 -21.81 -6.14
C PRO A 277 -7.85 -22.19 -6.73
N GLU A 278 -6.80 -22.04 -5.93
CA GLU A 278 -5.46 -22.41 -6.35
C GLU A 278 -5.50 -23.77 -7.02
N SER A 279 -5.15 -23.81 -8.29
CA SER A 279 -4.96 -25.08 -8.96
C SER A 279 -3.91 -25.82 -8.16
N LYS A 280 -4.30 -26.97 -7.58
CA LYS A 280 -3.41 -27.85 -6.82
C LYS A 280 -2.04 -27.85 -7.49
N THR A 281 -1.05 -27.41 -6.74
CA THR A 281 0.36 -27.33 -7.12
C THR A 281 0.72 -28.45 -8.06
N ARG A 282 1.10 -28.15 -9.29
CA ARG A 282 1.80 -29.11 -10.14
C ARG A 282 3.07 -29.49 -9.37
N GLN A 283 3.07 -30.67 -8.78
CA GLN A 283 4.31 -31.30 -8.34
C GLN A 283 5.19 -31.41 -9.59
N LEU A 284 6.18 -30.55 -9.66
CA LEU A 284 7.30 -30.74 -10.60
C LEU A 284 7.99 -32.02 -10.16
N LYS A 285 7.87 -33.05 -11.01
CA LYS A 285 8.69 -34.26 -10.95
C LYS A 285 10.10 -33.93 -11.44
#